data_96c9a995e62bddc0ec0cfbf6a0b826c5
#
_entry.id   96c9a995e62bddc0ec0cfbf6a0b826c5
#
_cell.length_a   1.000
_cell.length_b   1.000
_cell.length_c   1.000
_cell.angle_alpha   90.00
_cell.angle_beta   90.00
_cell.angle_gamma   90.00
#
_symmetry.space_group_name_H-M   'P 1'
#
loop_
_entity.id
_entity.type
_entity.pdbx_description
1 polymer ?
#
loop_
_entity_poly.entity_id
_entity_poly.type
_entity_poly.pdbx_seq_one_letter_code
_entity_poly.pdbx_strand_id
1 'polypeptide(L)'
;MARSRTSQLSLGVILAAVGAVLLATRFAPIETAPAWLLGLGLALALLAIFQRSFGWLLAGMVLLGLGAGMVLGDRAALGLSIRAWRLVALGAAFVLVWALAAVLQLKAHWWPLPVGLVLVGLGAAPFLRHLLFVPPSVEMALRTWWPAALVVAGAVFIFTALRN
;
A
#
# COMPACT_ATOMS: atom_id res chain seq x y z
N MET A 1 -5.15 -34.91 10.79
CA MET A 1 -5.00 -34.15 12.05
C MET A 1 -4.15 -32.86 11.95
N ALA A 2 -3.41 -32.60 10.88
CA ALA A 2 -2.61 -31.38 10.71
C ALA A 2 -3.42 -30.08 10.44
N ARG A 3 -4.64 -30.21 9.94
CA ARG A 3 -5.51 -29.06 9.59
C ARG A 3 -6.03 -28.26 10.79
N SER A 4 -6.06 -28.87 12.00
CA SER A 4 -6.54 -28.20 13.22
C SER A 4 -5.49 -27.29 13.85
N ARG A 5 -4.20 -27.60 13.73
CA ARG A 5 -3.11 -26.77 14.29
C ARG A 5 -2.94 -25.46 13.54
N THR A 6 -3.03 -25.47 12.21
CA THR A 6 -2.92 -24.24 11.41
C THR A 6 -4.10 -23.30 11.63
N SER A 7 -5.32 -23.83 11.84
CA SER A 7 -6.49 -22.98 12.13
C SER A 7 -6.44 -22.38 13.55
N GLN A 8 -5.90 -23.10 14.51
CA GLN A 8 -5.72 -22.59 15.88
C GLN A 8 -4.63 -21.52 15.95
N LEU A 9 -3.52 -21.69 15.20
CA LEU A 9 -2.47 -20.69 15.10
C LEU A 9 -2.97 -19.41 14.42
N SER A 10 -3.74 -19.53 13.33
CA SER A 10 -4.30 -18.36 12.64
C SER A 10 -5.29 -17.59 13.51
N LEU A 11 -6.14 -18.29 14.27
CA LEU A 11 -7.04 -17.69 15.23
C LEU A 11 -6.27 -16.99 16.37
N GLY A 12 -5.22 -17.59 16.90
CA GLY A 12 -4.35 -17.01 17.93
C GLY A 12 -3.65 -15.74 17.46
N VAL A 13 -3.13 -15.73 16.24
CA VAL A 13 -2.49 -14.54 15.64
C VAL A 13 -3.49 -13.40 15.43
N ILE A 14 -4.69 -13.71 14.93
CA ILE A 14 -5.75 -12.69 14.76
C ILE A 14 -6.17 -12.12 16.11
N LEU A 15 -6.42 -12.96 17.11
CA LEU A 15 -6.80 -12.51 18.45
C LEU A 15 -5.70 -11.69 19.12
N ALA A 16 -4.44 -12.10 19.00
CA ALA A 16 -3.29 -11.35 19.52
C ALA A 16 -3.15 -9.99 18.86
N ALA A 17 -3.33 -9.93 17.54
CA ALA A 17 -3.25 -8.67 16.79
C ALA A 17 -4.41 -7.73 17.12
N VAL A 18 -5.64 -8.23 17.21
CA VAL A 18 -6.80 -7.45 17.66
C VAL A 18 -6.59 -6.96 19.10
N GLY A 19 -6.09 -7.81 19.99
CA GLY A 19 -5.77 -7.45 21.37
C GLY A 19 -4.67 -6.37 21.46
N ALA A 20 -3.62 -6.48 20.66
CA ALA A 20 -2.56 -5.47 20.60
C ALA A 20 -3.06 -4.12 20.10
N VAL A 21 -3.97 -4.10 19.10
CA VAL A 21 -4.61 -2.88 18.60
C VAL A 21 -5.48 -2.25 19.71
N LEU A 22 -6.29 -3.03 20.37
CA LEU A 22 -7.14 -2.54 21.49
C LEU A 22 -6.31 -1.97 22.62
N LEU A 23 -5.17 -2.58 22.93
CA LEU A 23 -4.21 -2.06 23.90
C LEU A 23 -3.56 -0.76 23.42
N ALA A 24 -3.10 -0.72 22.18
CA ALA A 24 -2.48 0.47 21.61
C ALA A 24 -3.41 1.68 21.58
N THR A 25 -4.70 1.50 21.32
CA THR A 25 -5.71 2.58 21.36
C THR A 25 -5.97 3.11 22.76
N ARG A 26 -5.67 2.35 23.80
CA ARG A 26 -5.78 2.80 25.19
C ARG A 26 -4.63 3.68 25.65
N PHE A 27 -3.43 3.47 25.08
CA PHE A 27 -2.20 4.16 25.49
C PHE A 27 -1.77 5.29 24.56
N ALA A 28 -2.24 5.33 23.33
CA ALA A 28 -1.94 6.37 22.38
C ALA A 28 -3.21 7.14 22.00
N PRO A 29 -3.17 8.49 21.96
CA PRO A 29 -4.27 9.32 21.46
C PRO A 29 -4.32 9.25 19.93
N ILE A 30 -4.42 8.04 19.39
CA ILE A 30 -4.58 7.80 17.95
C ILE A 30 -6.07 7.76 17.69
N GLU A 31 -6.55 8.49 16.71
CA GLU A 31 -7.92 8.37 16.24
C GLU A 31 -8.25 6.90 15.98
N THR A 32 -9.44 6.47 16.35
CA THR A 32 -9.83 5.06 16.35
C THR A 32 -9.72 4.41 14.97
N ALA A 33 -10.05 5.16 13.91
CA ALA A 33 -10.05 4.63 12.53
C ALA A 33 -8.66 4.19 12.01
N PRO A 34 -7.59 5.01 12.08
CA PRO A 34 -6.27 4.57 11.62
C PRO A 34 -5.68 3.44 12.48
N ALA A 35 -5.99 3.41 13.79
CA ALA A 35 -5.51 2.35 14.67
C ALA A 35 -6.05 0.97 14.27
N TRP A 36 -7.34 0.87 13.94
CA TRP A 36 -7.94 -0.38 13.46
C TRP A 36 -7.35 -0.84 12.13
N LEU A 37 -7.12 0.09 11.18
CA LEU A 37 -6.52 -0.23 9.89
C LEU A 37 -5.09 -0.76 10.06
N LEU A 38 -4.29 -0.12 10.92
CA LEU A 38 -2.92 -0.56 11.20
C LEU A 38 -2.90 -1.93 11.88
N GLY A 39 -3.76 -2.14 12.87
CA GLY A 39 -3.79 -3.40 13.59
C GLY A 39 -4.27 -4.57 12.75
N LEU A 40 -5.38 -4.39 12.01
CA LEU A 40 -5.89 -5.41 11.10
C LEU A 40 -4.89 -5.68 9.97
N GLY A 41 -4.27 -4.61 9.43
CA GLY A 41 -3.25 -4.73 8.41
C GLY A 41 -2.04 -5.53 8.89
N LEU A 42 -1.57 -5.26 10.11
CA LEU A 42 -0.46 -6.00 10.72
C LEU A 42 -0.83 -7.48 10.95
N ALA A 43 -2.04 -7.73 11.46
CA ALA A 43 -2.54 -9.10 11.65
C ALA A 43 -2.54 -9.90 10.35
N LEU A 44 -3.07 -9.31 9.27
CA LEU A 44 -3.12 -9.96 7.97
C LEU A 44 -1.72 -10.14 7.36
N ALA A 45 -0.83 -9.18 7.54
CA ALA A 45 0.56 -9.29 7.07
C ALA A 45 1.31 -10.41 7.80
N LEU A 46 1.15 -10.53 9.12
CA LEU A 46 1.71 -11.64 9.89
C LEU A 46 1.11 -12.99 9.46
N LEU A 47 -0.21 -13.04 9.28
CA LEU A 47 -0.88 -14.25 8.79
C LEU A 47 -0.37 -14.68 7.41
N ALA A 48 -0.06 -13.71 6.54
CA ALA A 48 0.51 -13.96 5.22
C ALA A 48 1.87 -14.65 5.29
N ILE A 49 2.72 -14.28 6.25
CA ILE A 49 4.04 -14.89 6.46
C ILE A 49 3.85 -16.37 6.86
N PHE A 50 2.93 -16.66 7.78
CA PHE A 50 2.67 -18.03 8.23
C PHE A 50 2.03 -18.90 7.15
N GLN A 51 1.08 -18.33 6.39
CA GLN A 51 0.38 -19.08 5.33
C GLN A 51 1.12 -19.05 3.99
N ARG A 52 2.21 -18.29 3.87
CA ARG A 52 2.94 -18.05 2.62
C ARG A 52 2.02 -17.67 1.46
N SER A 53 1.05 -16.82 1.73
CA SER A 53 0.02 -16.42 0.77
C SER A 53 0.20 -14.97 0.35
N PHE A 54 0.40 -14.75 -0.95
CA PHE A 54 0.53 -13.41 -1.53
C PHE A 54 -0.72 -12.54 -1.33
N GLY A 55 -1.92 -13.14 -1.41
CA GLY A 55 -3.18 -12.40 -1.24
C GLY A 55 -3.34 -11.78 0.14
N TRP A 56 -3.02 -12.53 1.20
CA TRP A 56 -3.05 -12.01 2.57
C TRP A 56 -1.99 -10.94 2.82
N LEU A 57 -0.81 -11.09 2.22
CA LEU A 57 0.25 -10.08 2.28
C LEU A 57 -0.21 -8.77 1.64
N LEU A 58 -0.79 -8.85 0.45
CA LEU A 58 -1.32 -7.68 -0.26
C LEU A 58 -2.40 -6.98 0.55
N ALA A 59 -3.41 -7.72 1.05
CA ALA A 59 -4.49 -7.16 1.85
C ALA A 59 -3.96 -6.49 3.12
N GLY A 60 -3.04 -7.15 3.85
CA GLY A 60 -2.43 -6.60 5.05
C GLY A 60 -1.66 -5.32 4.81
N MET A 61 -0.83 -5.31 3.76
CA MET A 61 -0.02 -4.15 3.42
C MET A 61 -0.83 -2.96 2.89
N VAL A 62 -1.91 -3.20 2.14
CA VAL A 62 -2.83 -2.14 1.71
C VAL A 62 -3.49 -1.47 2.91
N LEU A 63 -3.97 -2.25 3.89
CA LEU A 63 -4.54 -1.70 5.12
C LEU A 63 -3.50 -0.94 5.96
N LEU A 64 -2.27 -1.45 6.06
CA LEU A 64 -1.16 -0.75 6.70
C LEU A 64 -0.85 0.57 6.00
N GLY A 65 -0.79 0.57 4.67
CA GLY A 65 -0.55 1.77 3.87
C GLY A 65 -1.63 2.83 4.07
N LEU A 66 -2.90 2.42 4.08
CA LEU A 66 -4.03 3.33 4.33
C LEU A 66 -3.98 3.89 5.76
N GLY A 67 -3.78 3.06 6.77
CA GLY A 67 -3.66 3.48 8.16
C GLY A 67 -2.48 4.41 8.40
N ALA A 68 -1.30 4.05 7.88
CA ALA A 68 -0.11 4.90 7.96
C ALA A 68 -0.30 6.24 7.24
N GLY A 69 -0.94 6.23 6.06
CA GLY A 69 -1.25 7.46 5.32
C GLY A 69 -2.21 8.39 6.04
N MET A 70 -3.13 7.88 6.86
CA MET A 70 -3.97 8.69 7.73
C MET A 70 -3.15 9.32 8.86
N VAL A 71 -2.38 8.53 9.59
CA VAL A 71 -1.56 9.02 10.72
C VAL A 71 -0.52 10.06 10.27
N LEU A 72 0.14 9.83 9.14
CA LEU A 72 1.14 10.75 8.60
C LEU A 72 0.49 12.01 8.03
N GLY A 73 -0.70 11.88 7.43
CA GLY A 73 -1.45 12.99 6.87
C GLY A 73 -1.91 13.99 7.93
N ASP A 74 -2.36 13.50 9.08
CA ASP A 74 -2.84 14.34 10.18
C ASP A 74 -1.70 15.15 10.82
N ARG A 75 -0.47 14.66 10.75
CA ARG A 75 0.73 15.37 11.25
C ARG A 75 1.26 16.43 10.29
N ALA A 76 0.64 16.60 9.11
CA ALA A 76 1.07 17.56 8.06
C ALA A 76 2.60 17.57 7.81
N ALA A 77 3.25 16.42 8.00
CA ALA A 77 4.69 16.30 7.86
C ALA A 77 5.12 16.68 6.43
N LEU A 78 6.20 17.43 6.30
CA LEU A 78 6.79 17.85 5.02
C LEU A 78 5.90 18.76 4.15
N GLY A 79 4.86 19.41 4.70
CA GLY A 79 4.00 20.32 3.94
C GLY A 79 3.13 19.64 2.86
N LEU A 80 3.05 18.33 2.86
CA LEU A 80 2.21 17.58 1.95
C LEU A 80 0.75 17.57 2.43
N SER A 81 -0.19 17.62 1.48
CA SER A 81 -1.61 17.48 1.80
C SER A 81 -1.91 16.05 2.31
N ILE A 82 -2.96 15.93 3.12
CA ILE A 82 -3.44 14.62 3.62
C ILE A 82 -3.65 13.62 2.49
N ARG A 83 -4.15 14.08 1.33
CA ARG A 83 -4.35 13.23 0.15
C ARG A 83 -3.02 12.71 -0.42
N ALA A 84 -2.01 13.56 -0.47
CA ALA A 84 -0.69 13.20 -0.95
C ALA A 84 -0.05 12.13 -0.05
N TRP A 85 -0.14 12.27 1.26
CA TRP A 85 0.35 11.28 2.22
C TRP A 85 -0.33 9.92 2.08
N ARG A 86 -1.64 9.90 1.88
CA ARG A 86 -2.37 8.63 1.65
C ARG A 86 -1.90 7.92 0.39
N LEU A 87 -1.67 8.66 -0.69
CA LEU A 87 -1.16 8.08 -1.95
C LEU A 87 0.27 7.58 -1.80
N VAL A 88 1.15 8.35 -1.16
CA VAL A 88 2.54 7.94 -0.92
C VAL A 88 2.61 6.70 -0.04
N ALA A 89 1.88 6.68 1.07
CA ALA A 89 1.87 5.55 1.99
C ALA A 89 1.28 4.28 1.35
N LEU A 90 0.20 4.43 0.58
CA LEU A 90 -0.39 3.31 -0.15
C LEU A 90 0.57 2.80 -1.23
N GLY A 91 1.20 3.69 -1.99
CA GLY A 91 2.19 3.32 -2.99
C GLY A 91 3.42 2.65 -2.39
N ALA A 92 3.92 3.15 -1.27
CA ALA A 92 5.01 2.51 -0.51
C ALA A 92 4.60 1.10 -0.03
N ALA A 93 3.36 0.91 0.41
CA ALA A 93 2.85 -0.39 0.79
C ALA A 93 2.88 -1.39 -0.38
N PHE A 94 2.51 -0.98 -1.60
CA PHE A 94 2.60 -1.84 -2.79
C PHE A 94 4.04 -2.21 -3.15
N VAL A 95 4.98 -1.25 -3.05
CA VAL A 95 6.41 -1.52 -3.27
C VAL A 95 6.93 -2.51 -2.23
N LEU A 96 6.55 -2.34 -0.96
CA LEU A 96 6.90 -3.25 0.13
C LEU A 96 6.31 -4.64 -0.05
N VAL A 97 5.07 -4.77 -0.55
CA VAL A 97 4.48 -6.08 -0.92
C VAL A 97 5.37 -6.80 -1.90
N TRP A 98 5.80 -6.10 -2.95
CA TRP A 98 6.68 -6.70 -3.97
C TRP A 98 8.01 -7.12 -3.36
N ALA A 99 8.66 -6.26 -2.57
CA ALA A 99 9.94 -6.55 -1.93
C ALA A 99 9.84 -7.72 -0.94
N LEU A 100 8.82 -7.72 -0.07
CA LEU A 100 8.61 -8.81 0.89
C LEU A 100 8.25 -10.12 0.20
N ALA A 101 7.45 -10.08 -0.86
CA ALA A 101 7.11 -11.28 -1.62
C ALA A 101 8.36 -11.88 -2.30
N ALA A 102 9.29 -11.04 -2.78
CA ALA A 102 10.56 -11.48 -3.32
C ALA A 102 11.46 -12.12 -2.24
N VAL A 103 11.58 -11.47 -1.07
CA VAL A 103 12.37 -11.99 0.05
C VAL A 103 11.79 -13.31 0.60
N LEU A 104 10.48 -13.39 0.73
CA LEU A 104 9.78 -14.59 1.23
C LEU A 104 9.63 -15.68 0.17
N GLN A 105 10.18 -15.47 -1.04
CA GLN A 105 10.09 -16.38 -2.18
C GLN A 105 8.64 -16.81 -2.48
N LEU A 106 7.69 -15.90 -2.28
CA LEU A 106 6.32 -16.12 -2.68
C LEU A 106 6.23 -16.00 -4.21
N LYS A 107 5.24 -16.68 -4.83
CA LYS A 107 4.94 -16.45 -6.25
C LYS A 107 4.49 -15.00 -6.45
N ALA A 108 5.48 -14.10 -6.46
CA ALA A 108 5.24 -12.67 -6.56
C ALA A 108 4.87 -12.33 -8.00
N HIS A 109 3.76 -11.63 -8.15
CA HIS A 109 3.41 -11.00 -9.41
C HIS A 109 4.19 -9.68 -9.50
N TRP A 110 4.63 -9.32 -10.68
CA TRP A 110 5.40 -8.08 -10.91
C TRP A 110 4.55 -6.80 -10.82
N TRP A 111 3.23 -6.92 -11.00
CA TRP A 111 2.29 -5.81 -11.09
C TRP A 111 2.20 -4.87 -9.85
N PRO A 112 2.46 -5.26 -8.59
CA PRO A 112 2.39 -4.34 -7.47
C PRO A 112 3.46 -3.25 -7.52
N LEU A 113 4.62 -3.57 -8.09
CA LEU A 113 5.72 -2.61 -8.20
C LEU A 113 5.36 -1.40 -9.07
N PRO A 114 4.91 -1.53 -10.34
CA PRO A 114 4.53 -0.38 -11.14
C PRO A 114 3.34 0.39 -10.54
N VAL A 115 2.36 -0.29 -9.96
CA VAL A 115 1.24 0.37 -9.28
C VAL A 115 1.74 1.19 -8.09
N GLY A 116 2.62 0.63 -7.26
CA GLY A 116 3.23 1.34 -6.14
C GLY A 116 4.01 2.57 -6.57
N LEU A 117 4.84 2.45 -7.60
CA LEU A 117 5.62 3.58 -8.13
C LEU A 117 4.74 4.70 -8.68
N VAL A 118 3.67 4.36 -9.40
CA VAL A 118 2.71 5.35 -9.90
C VAL A 118 2.02 6.08 -8.74
N LEU A 119 1.58 5.37 -7.72
CA LEU A 119 0.92 5.97 -6.55
C LEU A 119 1.87 6.87 -5.77
N VAL A 120 3.13 6.45 -5.55
CA VAL A 120 4.16 7.29 -4.92
C VAL A 120 4.42 8.53 -5.77
N GLY A 121 4.57 8.38 -7.08
CA GLY A 121 4.78 9.50 -8.00
C GLY A 121 3.64 10.52 -7.97
N LEU A 122 2.39 10.04 -7.99
CA LEU A 122 1.21 10.91 -7.90
C LEU A 122 1.11 11.60 -6.55
N GLY A 123 1.42 10.91 -5.46
CA GLY A 123 1.41 11.47 -4.12
C GLY A 123 2.56 12.46 -3.88
N ALA A 124 3.73 12.20 -4.44
CA ALA A 124 4.90 13.07 -4.35
C ALA A 124 4.88 14.24 -5.35
N ALA A 125 4.01 14.22 -6.36
CA ALA A 125 3.95 15.24 -7.40
C ALA A 125 3.84 16.68 -6.86
N PRO A 126 3.05 17.00 -5.81
CA PRO A 126 3.01 18.35 -5.24
C PRO A 126 4.37 18.77 -4.65
N PHE A 127 5.09 17.84 -4.03
CA PHE A 127 6.41 18.09 -3.46
C PHE A 127 7.48 18.28 -4.55
N LEU A 128 7.46 17.47 -5.58
CA LEU A 128 8.34 17.58 -6.74
C LEU A 128 8.15 18.89 -7.49
N ARG A 129 6.95 19.47 -7.50
CA ARG A 129 6.68 20.81 -8.07
C ARG A 129 7.44 21.92 -7.35
N HIS A 130 7.60 21.84 -6.04
CA HIS A 130 8.37 22.82 -5.28
C HIS A 130 9.86 22.67 -5.45
N LEU A 131 10.35 21.45 -5.70
CA LEU A 131 11.78 21.13 -5.90
C LEU A 131 12.22 21.28 -7.36
N LEU A 132 11.39 20.82 -8.27
CA LEU A 132 11.65 20.95 -9.71
C LEU A 132 10.83 22.14 -10.19
N PHE A 133 11.48 23.20 -10.65
CA PHE A 133 10.84 24.30 -11.36
C PHE A 133 10.19 23.76 -12.64
N VAL A 134 9.03 23.08 -12.49
CA VAL A 134 8.29 22.52 -13.63
C VAL A 134 7.60 23.67 -14.33
N PRO A 135 7.96 23.99 -15.59
CA PRO A 135 7.28 25.05 -16.32
C PRO A 135 5.78 24.75 -16.44
N PRO A 136 4.92 25.79 -16.38
CA PRO A 136 3.45 25.63 -16.46
C PRO A 136 2.99 24.85 -17.70
N SER A 137 3.75 24.93 -18.80
CA SER A 137 3.49 24.20 -20.04
C SER A 137 3.59 22.68 -19.88
N VAL A 138 4.55 22.19 -19.09
CA VAL A 138 4.72 20.75 -18.81
C VAL A 138 3.62 20.24 -17.88
N GLU A 139 3.19 21.08 -16.91
CA GLU A 139 2.06 20.75 -16.03
C GLU A 139 0.77 20.59 -16.82
N MET A 140 0.49 21.54 -17.74
CA MET A 140 -0.70 21.48 -18.58
C MET A 140 -0.68 20.28 -19.52
N ALA A 141 0.47 19.97 -20.10
CA ALA A 141 0.65 18.78 -20.94
C ALA A 141 0.39 17.50 -20.13
N LEU A 142 0.96 17.33 -18.95
CA LEU A 142 0.74 16.19 -18.09
C LEU A 142 -0.73 16.05 -17.69
N ARG A 143 -1.40 17.15 -17.32
CA ARG A 143 -2.83 17.15 -16.98
C ARG A 143 -3.73 16.76 -18.14
N THR A 144 -3.37 17.15 -19.35
CA THR A 144 -4.17 16.89 -20.55
C THR A 144 -3.93 15.49 -21.11
N TRP A 145 -2.68 15.02 -21.06
CA TRP A 145 -2.26 13.80 -21.79
C TRP A 145 -2.16 12.55 -20.91
N TRP A 146 -2.29 12.65 -19.56
CA TRP A 146 -2.26 11.47 -18.69
C TRP A 146 -3.33 10.39 -19.04
N PRO A 147 -4.57 10.74 -19.52
CA PRO A 147 -5.51 9.71 -19.92
C PRO A 147 -5.04 8.97 -21.18
N ALA A 148 -4.37 9.69 -22.10
CA ALA A 148 -3.80 9.07 -23.29
C ALA A 148 -2.68 8.07 -22.93
N ALA A 149 -1.87 8.37 -21.93
CA ALA A 149 -0.85 7.44 -21.43
C ALA A 149 -1.47 6.15 -20.88
N LEU A 150 -2.63 6.23 -20.21
CA LEU A 150 -3.36 5.06 -19.73
C LEU A 150 -3.94 4.23 -20.88
N VAL A 151 -4.46 4.88 -21.93
CA VAL A 151 -4.95 4.19 -23.14
C VAL A 151 -3.81 3.43 -23.82
N VAL A 152 -2.65 4.08 -23.99
CA VAL A 152 -1.46 3.44 -24.60
C VAL A 152 -1.00 2.27 -23.73
N ALA A 153 -0.91 2.44 -22.41
CA ALA A 153 -0.52 1.37 -21.50
C ALA A 153 -1.51 0.19 -21.57
N GLY A 154 -2.82 0.47 -21.59
CA GLY A 154 -3.86 -0.55 -21.74
C GLY A 154 -3.76 -1.28 -23.07
N ALA A 155 -3.54 -0.55 -24.16
CA ALA A 155 -3.38 -1.14 -25.49
C ALA A 155 -2.15 -2.05 -25.57
N VAL A 156 -1.01 -1.61 -25.01
CA VAL A 156 0.20 -2.44 -24.92
C VAL A 156 -0.05 -3.70 -24.11
N PHE A 157 -0.80 -3.59 -22.99
CA PHE A 157 -1.12 -4.74 -22.16
C PHE A 157 -2.00 -5.75 -22.90
N ILE A 158 -3.02 -5.28 -23.62
CA ILE A 158 -3.89 -6.14 -24.46
C ILE A 158 -3.05 -6.80 -25.56
N PHE A 159 -2.21 -6.03 -26.25
CA PHE A 159 -1.39 -6.56 -27.34
C PHE A 159 -0.40 -7.63 -26.85
N THR A 160 0.22 -7.42 -25.69
CA THR A 160 1.12 -8.42 -25.10
C THR A 160 0.38 -9.67 -24.62
N ALA A 161 -0.85 -9.52 -24.11
CA ALA A 161 -1.69 -10.65 -23.70
C ALA A 161 -2.19 -11.49 -24.88
N LEU A 162 -2.44 -10.87 -26.05
CA LEU A 162 -2.88 -11.57 -27.26
C LEU A 162 -1.72 -12.27 -27.98
N ARG A 163 -0.47 -11.92 -27.67
CA ARG A 163 0.72 -12.47 -28.32
C ARG A 163 1.31 -13.70 -27.61
N ASN A 164 0.86 -13.97 -26.39
CA ASN A 164 1.19 -15.15 -25.57
C ASN A 164 0.05 -16.16 -25.60
#